data_b1ccc6827ec95453dcdf008115f89f19
#
_entry.id   b1ccc6827ec95453dcdf008115f89f19
#
_cell.length_a   1.000
_cell.length_b   1.000
_cell.length_c   1.000
_cell.angle_alpha   90.00
_cell.angle_beta   90.00
_cell.angle_gamma   90.00
#
_symmetry.space_group_name_H-M   'P 1'
#
loop_
_entity.id
_entity.type
_entity.pdbx_description
1 polymer ?
#
loop_
_entity_poly.entity_id
_entity_poly.type
_entity_poly.pdbx_seq_one_letter_code
_entity_poly.pdbx_strand_id
1 'polypeptide(L)'
;MALLHGRWLSRPNALRRNSCPVQPWNPAFVRLRNISIPTGLWGLLLALGTACALPPPVLGQADVNAVHIQPREVEKPQTEEVATQSMVSPSLNTHVRPLKVAVDLVLVPVTITDPMNRLVTGLEKENFELFEGSSKEEIKSFSSEDAPVSLGVIFDSSGSMSSKMDRAKDAVMEFFKTANPQDEFFMITFSDEPEVVNDFTSSVDDIQGKLVFTVPRRRTALLDAIYMGVSKMREAKYPKKALLIISDGGDNHSRYTEGEIKALVKEADVMVYAIGIYDRYFATQEERLGPELLGEIAELTGGRAFTVENPNDLADVATKIGVELRNQYVLGYRPNVVARDGKWRKIKVKLLPPKGLPPLRVYARTGYYGPQE
;
A
#
# COMPACT_ATOMS: atom_id res chain seq x y z
N MET A 1 38.55 34.51 57.98
CA MET A 1 39.68 35.35 57.62
C MET A 1 39.58 35.64 56.11
N ALA A 2 39.38 36.96 55.81
CA ALA A 2 39.53 37.71 54.55
C ALA A 2 38.75 37.18 53.31
N LEU A 3 37.62 37.77 52.86
CA LEU A 3 37.38 39.07 52.21
C LEU A 3 38.29 39.35 51.01
N LEU A 4 37.72 39.37 49.79
CA LEU A 4 37.97 40.45 48.85
C LEU A 4 36.92 40.43 47.71
N HIS A 5 36.24 41.55 47.65
CA HIS A 5 35.38 42.17 46.70
C HIS A 5 36.03 42.34 45.31
N GLY A 6 35.23 42.22 44.26
CA GLY A 6 35.56 42.73 42.92
C GLY A 6 34.30 43.09 42.12
N ARG A 7 33.80 44.28 42.31
CA ARG A 7 32.85 44.99 41.42
C ARG A 7 33.51 45.30 40.08
N TRP A 8 32.81 44.99 38.97
CA TRP A 8 33.03 45.71 37.71
C TRP A 8 31.72 46.11 37.04
N LEU A 9 31.75 47.33 36.66
CA LEU A 9 30.74 48.24 36.19
C LEU A 9 30.13 47.87 34.84
N SER A 10 28.86 48.16 34.72
CA SER A 10 28.03 48.33 33.56
C SER A 10 28.57 49.29 32.49
N ARG A 11 28.46 48.94 31.21
CA ARG A 11 28.33 49.88 30.11
C ARG A 11 27.22 49.43 29.14
N PRO A 12 26.26 50.27 28.74
CA PRO A 12 25.26 49.99 27.74
C PRO A 12 25.80 50.31 26.34
N ASN A 13 25.77 49.31 25.42
CA ASN A 13 25.99 49.58 24.01
C ASN A 13 24.64 49.88 23.32
N ALA A 14 24.50 51.11 22.89
CA ALA A 14 23.44 51.58 22.03
C ALA A 14 23.60 50.99 20.62
N LEU A 15 22.68 50.12 20.24
CA LEU A 15 22.54 49.69 18.84
C LEU A 15 21.56 50.61 18.13
N ARG A 16 22.09 51.32 17.15
CA ARG A 16 21.40 52.19 16.19
C ARG A 16 20.27 51.41 15.50
N ARG A 17 19.06 51.93 15.62
CA ARG A 17 17.94 51.59 14.76
C ARG A 17 18.17 52.21 13.38
N ASN A 18 18.44 51.39 12.39
CA ASN A 18 18.29 51.78 10.99
C ASN A 18 16.82 51.55 10.60
N SER A 19 16.09 52.65 10.55
CA SER A 19 14.75 52.71 9.96
C SER A 19 14.87 52.75 8.45
N CYS A 20 14.47 51.68 7.76
CA CYS A 20 14.16 51.74 6.33
C CYS A 20 12.77 52.31 6.13
N PRO A 21 12.58 53.26 5.20
CA PRO A 21 11.28 53.83 4.92
C PRO A 21 10.41 52.85 4.13
N VAL A 22 9.21 52.60 4.64
CA VAL A 22 8.13 51.87 3.96
C VAL A 22 7.60 52.78 2.84
N GLN A 23 7.75 52.36 1.60
CA GLN A 23 7.08 53.02 0.46
C GLN A 23 5.65 52.48 0.34
N PRO A 24 4.66 53.38 0.08
CA PRO A 24 3.27 52.95 -0.10
C PRO A 24 3.08 52.25 -1.46
N TRP A 25 2.36 51.13 -1.41
CA TRP A 25 1.97 50.34 -2.55
C TRP A 25 0.97 51.09 -3.44
N ASN A 26 1.34 51.27 -4.72
CA ASN A 26 0.50 51.94 -5.71
C ASN A 26 -0.20 50.88 -6.57
N PRO A 27 -1.54 50.76 -6.55
CA PRO A 27 -2.24 49.80 -7.40
C PRO A 27 -2.37 50.37 -8.81
N ALA A 28 -1.48 49.97 -9.71
CA ALA A 28 -1.62 50.25 -11.12
C ALA A 28 -2.71 49.37 -11.73
N PHE A 29 -3.78 50.00 -12.17
CA PHE A 29 -4.87 49.46 -12.99
C PHE A 29 -4.34 48.70 -14.22
N VAL A 30 -4.56 47.40 -14.30
CA VAL A 30 -4.46 46.65 -15.54
C VAL A 30 -5.79 46.74 -16.29
N ARG A 31 -5.80 47.53 -17.36
CA ARG A 31 -6.90 47.63 -18.32
C ARG A 31 -7.01 46.31 -19.07
N LEU A 32 -8.10 45.59 -18.88
CA LEU A 32 -8.52 44.50 -19.77
C LEU A 32 -8.87 45.09 -21.15
N ARG A 33 -8.13 44.71 -22.17
CA ARG A 33 -8.43 44.98 -23.57
C ARG A 33 -9.55 44.02 -23.99
N ASN A 34 -10.72 44.59 -24.30
CA ASN A 34 -11.79 43.93 -25.01
C ASN A 34 -11.33 43.46 -26.38
N ILE A 35 -11.37 42.14 -26.60
CA ILE A 35 -11.24 41.56 -27.94
C ILE A 35 -12.66 41.28 -28.43
N SER A 36 -13.11 42.12 -29.38
CA SER A 36 -14.35 41.97 -30.11
C SER A 36 -14.24 40.81 -31.10
N ILE A 37 -15.16 39.88 -31.03
CA ILE A 37 -15.36 38.85 -32.06
C ILE A 37 -16.36 39.40 -33.07
N PRO A 38 -16.06 39.43 -34.38
CA PRO A 38 -17.03 39.81 -35.39
C PRO A 38 -18.03 38.71 -35.67
N THR A 39 -19.29 39.02 -35.46
CA THR A 39 -20.43 38.28 -36.01
C THR A 39 -20.62 38.67 -37.48
N GLY A 40 -20.66 37.68 -38.37
CA GLY A 40 -21.04 37.90 -39.76
C GLY A 40 -20.73 36.76 -40.68
N LEU A 41 -21.62 35.89 -41.00
CA LEU A 41 -22.29 35.79 -42.30
C LEU A 41 -23.22 34.54 -42.30
N TRP A 42 -24.48 34.81 -42.35
CA TRP A 42 -25.51 33.89 -42.85
C TRP A 42 -25.44 33.88 -44.40
N GLY A 43 -25.55 32.66 -44.98
CA GLY A 43 -25.69 32.50 -46.44
C GLY A 43 -25.94 31.03 -46.74
N LEU A 44 -27.14 30.62 -46.71
CA LEU A 44 -28.00 30.04 -47.76
C LEU A 44 -27.26 29.30 -48.87
N LEU A 45 -27.51 27.98 -48.99
CA LEU A 45 -27.75 27.34 -50.26
C LEU A 45 -28.52 26.00 -50.05
N LEU A 46 -29.69 26.02 -50.57
CA LEU A 46 -30.68 24.95 -50.76
C LEU A 46 -30.31 24.15 -51.98
N ALA A 47 -30.70 22.90 -51.97
CA ALA A 47 -31.30 22.11 -53.06
C ALA A 47 -30.47 21.09 -53.80
N LEU A 48 -31.12 19.98 -53.91
CA LEU A 48 -31.20 18.94 -54.95
C LEU A 48 -30.20 17.77 -54.90
N GLY A 49 -30.82 16.60 -54.78
CA GLY A 49 -30.20 15.35 -55.23
C GLY A 49 -30.76 14.09 -54.56
N THR A 50 -32.09 13.86 -54.70
CA THR A 50 -32.66 12.51 -54.48
C THR A 50 -32.17 11.56 -55.55
N ALA A 51 -31.30 10.65 -55.20
CA ALA A 51 -31.00 9.46 -56.02
C ALA A 51 -31.32 8.24 -55.17
N CYS A 52 -32.45 7.59 -55.48
CA CYS A 52 -32.82 6.26 -55.08
C CYS A 52 -31.78 5.27 -55.58
N ALA A 53 -30.99 4.70 -54.67
CA ALA A 53 -30.17 3.50 -54.97
C ALA A 53 -30.74 2.37 -54.10
N LEU A 54 -31.33 1.36 -54.78
CA LEU A 54 -31.76 0.10 -54.17
C LEU A 54 -30.55 -0.68 -53.66
N PRO A 55 -30.60 -1.29 -52.49
CA PRO A 55 -29.54 -2.16 -52.02
C PRO A 55 -29.55 -3.49 -52.77
N PRO A 56 -28.40 -4.10 -53.04
CA PRO A 56 -28.31 -5.45 -53.62
C PRO A 56 -28.78 -6.49 -52.59
N PRO A 57 -29.27 -7.66 -53.04
CA PRO A 57 -29.75 -8.71 -52.15
C PRO A 57 -28.55 -9.29 -51.34
N VAL A 58 -28.67 -9.25 -50.02
CA VAL A 58 -27.77 -9.91 -49.13
C VAL A 58 -28.03 -11.41 -49.19
N LEU A 59 -27.09 -12.13 -49.77
CA LEU A 59 -26.98 -13.60 -49.73
C LEU A 59 -26.63 -13.98 -48.26
N GLY A 60 -27.41 -14.93 -47.74
CA GLY A 60 -27.46 -15.42 -46.39
C GLY A 60 -26.12 -15.49 -45.65
N GLN A 61 -26.06 -14.79 -44.54
CA GLN A 61 -25.17 -15.13 -43.45
C GLN A 61 -25.76 -16.31 -42.68
N ALA A 62 -25.05 -17.44 -42.74
CA ALA A 62 -25.33 -18.58 -41.90
C ALA A 62 -25.10 -18.21 -40.44
N ASP A 63 -26.17 -18.36 -39.64
CA ASP A 63 -26.14 -18.14 -38.19
C ASP A 63 -25.24 -19.20 -37.53
N VAL A 64 -24.03 -18.80 -37.14
CA VAL A 64 -23.05 -19.69 -36.43
C VAL A 64 -23.38 -19.89 -34.96
N ASN A 65 -24.51 -19.40 -34.46
CA ASN A 65 -24.88 -19.48 -33.04
C ASN A 65 -25.96 -20.51 -32.70
N ALA A 66 -26.34 -21.39 -33.65
CA ALA A 66 -27.27 -22.49 -33.37
C ALA A 66 -26.52 -23.78 -33.09
N VAL A 67 -25.72 -23.84 -32.02
CA VAL A 67 -25.29 -25.13 -31.46
C VAL A 67 -26.40 -25.64 -30.55
N HIS A 68 -27.31 -26.41 -31.14
CA HIS A 68 -28.30 -27.19 -30.43
C HIS A 68 -27.60 -28.38 -29.76
N ILE A 69 -27.27 -28.26 -28.50
CA ILE A 69 -26.83 -29.39 -27.68
C ILE A 69 -28.08 -30.15 -27.24
N GLN A 70 -28.40 -31.22 -27.94
CA GLN A 70 -29.39 -32.18 -27.46
C GLN A 70 -28.80 -32.94 -26.24
N PRO A 71 -29.50 -33.01 -25.10
CA PRO A 71 -29.09 -33.86 -24.01
C PRO A 71 -29.14 -35.34 -24.47
N ARG A 72 -28.02 -36.02 -24.37
CA ARG A 72 -27.93 -37.47 -24.58
C ARG A 72 -28.65 -38.15 -23.42
N GLU A 73 -29.80 -38.76 -23.70
CA GLU A 73 -30.43 -39.68 -22.76
C GLU A 73 -29.47 -40.81 -22.44
N VAL A 74 -29.13 -40.93 -21.16
CA VAL A 74 -28.36 -42.08 -20.67
C VAL A 74 -29.35 -43.21 -20.44
N GLU A 75 -29.35 -44.20 -21.35
CA GLU A 75 -30.07 -45.47 -21.13
C GLU A 75 -29.57 -46.14 -19.85
N LYS A 76 -30.51 -46.46 -18.97
CA LYS A 76 -30.24 -47.28 -17.78
C LYS A 76 -29.88 -48.68 -18.21
N PRO A 77 -28.80 -49.29 -17.74
CA PRO A 77 -28.51 -50.70 -17.97
C PRO A 77 -29.57 -51.55 -17.27
N GLN A 78 -30.19 -52.46 -18.05
CA GLN A 78 -31.06 -53.50 -17.54
C GLN A 78 -30.22 -54.47 -16.69
N THR A 79 -30.75 -54.78 -15.53
CA THR A 79 -30.18 -55.79 -14.60
C THR A 79 -30.42 -57.19 -15.16
N GLU A 80 -29.39 -57.82 -15.69
CA GLU A 80 -29.37 -59.29 -15.82
C GLU A 80 -28.64 -59.89 -14.63
N GLU A 81 -29.38 -60.58 -13.83
CA GLU A 81 -28.84 -61.48 -12.79
C GLU A 81 -28.08 -62.61 -13.46
N VAL A 82 -26.78 -62.65 -13.34
CA VAL A 82 -25.96 -63.83 -13.57
C VAL A 82 -25.17 -64.11 -12.30
N ALA A 83 -25.59 -65.12 -11.62
CA ALA A 83 -24.87 -65.73 -10.50
C ALA A 83 -23.55 -66.27 -10.99
N THR A 84 -22.42 -65.73 -10.53
CA THR A 84 -21.12 -66.36 -10.66
C THR A 84 -20.18 -65.99 -9.54
N GLN A 85 -19.92 -66.96 -8.72
CA GLN A 85 -18.76 -67.30 -7.91
C GLN A 85 -17.79 -66.15 -7.55
N SER A 86 -17.75 -65.87 -6.27
CA SER A 86 -16.75 -65.03 -5.56
C SER A 86 -15.32 -65.52 -5.80
N MET A 87 -14.56 -64.79 -6.57
CA MET A 87 -13.09 -64.74 -6.41
C MET A 87 -12.76 -63.53 -5.56
N VAL A 88 -12.32 -63.80 -4.34
CA VAL A 88 -11.81 -62.80 -3.40
C VAL A 88 -10.48 -62.27 -3.96
N SER A 89 -10.53 -61.16 -4.64
CA SER A 89 -9.33 -60.37 -4.90
C SER A 89 -9.00 -59.57 -3.62
N PRO A 90 -7.78 -59.69 -3.07
CA PRO A 90 -7.40 -58.84 -1.96
C PRO A 90 -7.32 -57.38 -2.46
N SER A 91 -8.33 -56.57 -2.13
CA SER A 91 -8.24 -55.12 -2.30
C SER A 91 -7.12 -54.61 -1.40
N LEU A 92 -5.98 -54.32 -2.02
CA LEU A 92 -4.93 -53.52 -1.41
C LEU A 92 -5.52 -52.14 -1.14
N ASN A 93 -6.16 -51.97 0.02
CA ASN A 93 -6.47 -50.67 0.59
C ASN A 93 -5.15 -50.01 1.00
N THR A 94 -4.43 -49.48 0.01
CA THR A 94 -3.35 -48.53 0.26
C THR A 94 -3.99 -47.24 0.78
N HIS A 95 -4.24 -47.22 2.09
CA HIS A 95 -4.43 -45.93 2.78
C HIS A 95 -3.11 -45.19 2.71
N VAL A 96 -2.88 -44.52 1.58
CA VAL A 96 -1.84 -43.49 1.49
C VAL A 96 -2.31 -42.37 2.41
N ARG A 97 -1.89 -42.41 3.67
CA ARG A 97 -2.01 -41.26 4.54
C ARG A 97 -1.25 -40.14 3.84
N PRO A 98 -1.92 -39.01 3.44
CA PRO A 98 -1.21 -37.90 2.92
C PRO A 98 -0.20 -37.45 3.98
N LEU A 99 1.07 -37.58 3.68
CA LEU A 99 2.14 -37.09 4.54
C LEU A 99 2.01 -35.54 4.54
N LYS A 100 1.35 -34.99 5.56
CA LYS A 100 1.33 -33.56 5.80
C LYS A 100 2.71 -33.19 6.30
N VAL A 101 3.62 -32.91 5.39
CA VAL A 101 4.88 -32.26 5.71
C VAL A 101 4.54 -30.79 5.96
N ALA A 102 4.48 -30.40 7.23
CA ALA A 102 4.44 -29.00 7.59
C ALA A 102 5.78 -28.40 7.17
N VAL A 103 5.77 -27.70 6.05
CA VAL A 103 6.95 -26.96 5.57
C VAL A 103 6.86 -25.58 6.19
N ASP A 104 7.57 -25.37 7.29
CA ASP A 104 7.72 -24.05 7.89
C ASP A 104 8.62 -23.21 6.99
N LEU A 105 8.04 -22.59 5.98
CA LEU A 105 8.73 -21.69 5.06
C LEU A 105 8.50 -20.23 5.54
N VAL A 106 9.59 -19.55 5.86
CA VAL A 106 9.55 -18.13 6.19
C VAL A 106 9.67 -17.33 4.90
N LEU A 107 8.64 -16.54 4.60
CA LEU A 107 8.63 -15.65 3.43
C LEU A 107 9.12 -14.25 3.83
N VAL A 108 10.03 -13.71 3.05
CA VAL A 108 10.62 -12.39 3.26
C VAL A 108 10.40 -11.55 2.01
N PRO A 109 9.38 -10.66 2.01
CA PRO A 109 9.23 -9.68 0.95
C PRO A 109 10.40 -8.69 0.98
N VAL A 110 10.91 -8.35 -0.20
CA VAL A 110 12.06 -7.46 -0.37
C VAL A 110 11.80 -6.46 -1.47
N THR A 111 11.96 -5.18 -1.17
CA THR A 111 11.93 -4.09 -2.14
C THR A 111 13.36 -3.57 -2.34
N ILE A 112 13.78 -3.40 -3.59
CA ILE A 112 15.08 -2.85 -3.94
C ILE A 112 14.90 -1.52 -4.65
N THR A 113 15.64 -0.50 -4.21
CA THR A 113 15.64 0.81 -4.85
C THR A 113 17.05 1.32 -5.12
N ASP A 114 17.15 2.20 -6.11
CA ASP A 114 18.36 2.98 -6.36
C ASP A 114 18.45 4.21 -5.41
N PRO A 115 19.56 4.99 -5.45
CA PRO A 115 19.70 6.19 -4.63
C PRO A 115 18.65 7.28 -4.90
N MET A 116 18.01 7.26 -6.07
CA MET A 116 16.93 8.18 -6.46
C MET A 116 15.55 7.64 -6.04
N ASN A 117 15.51 6.60 -5.21
CA ASN A 117 14.28 5.92 -4.78
C ASN A 117 13.46 5.32 -5.93
N ARG A 118 14.06 4.99 -7.07
CA ARG A 118 13.41 4.26 -8.15
C ARG A 118 13.52 2.77 -7.88
N LEU A 119 12.45 2.04 -8.16
CA LEU A 119 12.39 0.59 -8.00
C LEU A 119 13.36 -0.10 -8.96
N VAL A 120 14.07 -1.13 -8.47
CA VAL A 120 14.98 -1.96 -9.26
C VAL A 120 14.39 -3.36 -9.37
N THR A 121 14.04 -3.76 -10.58
CA THR A 121 13.51 -5.07 -10.95
C THR A 121 14.51 -5.85 -11.79
N GLY A 122 14.22 -7.14 -12.07
CA GLY A 122 15.08 -7.98 -12.91
C GLY A 122 16.29 -8.56 -12.21
N LEU A 123 16.33 -8.51 -10.86
CA LEU A 123 17.35 -9.24 -10.09
C LEU A 123 16.93 -10.71 -9.95
N GLU A 124 17.93 -11.59 -9.91
CA GLU A 124 17.75 -13.02 -9.78
C GLU A 124 18.13 -13.51 -8.37
N LYS A 125 17.77 -14.74 -8.04
CA LYS A 125 18.01 -15.36 -6.73
C LYS A 125 19.46 -15.24 -6.28
N GLU A 126 20.40 -15.37 -7.21
CA GLU A 126 21.84 -15.31 -7.00
C GLU A 126 22.35 -13.95 -6.53
N ASN A 127 21.54 -12.90 -6.76
CA ASN A 127 21.84 -11.55 -6.27
C ASN A 127 21.52 -11.35 -4.80
N PHE A 128 20.90 -12.33 -4.13
CA PHE A 128 20.46 -12.20 -2.75
C PHE A 128 21.20 -13.17 -1.82
N GLU A 129 21.58 -12.67 -0.67
CA GLU A 129 22.00 -13.47 0.48
C GLU A 129 21.08 -13.19 1.65
N LEU A 130 20.58 -14.27 2.27
CA LEU A 130 19.68 -14.18 3.41
C LEU A 130 20.38 -14.72 4.65
N PHE A 131 20.21 -14.03 5.77
CA PHE A 131 20.78 -14.41 7.06
C PHE A 131 19.69 -14.41 8.13
N GLU A 132 19.70 -15.44 8.99
CA GLU A 132 18.98 -15.46 10.26
C GLU A 132 20.00 -15.32 11.39
N GLY A 133 19.96 -14.22 12.12
CA GLY A 133 21.02 -13.85 13.06
C GLY A 133 22.38 -13.73 12.38
N SER A 134 23.31 -14.64 12.70
CA SER A 134 24.63 -14.74 12.08
C SER A 134 24.73 -15.86 11.04
N SER A 135 23.71 -16.74 10.95
CA SER A 135 23.68 -17.89 10.04
C SER A 135 23.24 -17.45 8.66
N LYS A 136 23.97 -17.87 7.62
CA LYS A 136 23.52 -17.73 6.23
C LYS A 136 22.54 -18.84 5.92
N GLU A 137 21.35 -18.45 5.45
CA GLU A 137 20.26 -19.37 5.10
C GLU A 137 20.18 -19.56 3.58
N GLU A 138 19.83 -20.78 3.16
CA GLU A 138 19.61 -21.07 1.75
C GLU A 138 18.23 -20.63 1.32
N ILE A 139 18.14 -19.77 0.30
CA ILE A 139 16.88 -19.37 -0.32
C ILE A 139 16.30 -20.59 -1.05
N LYS A 140 15.20 -21.14 -0.56
CA LYS A 140 14.51 -22.33 -1.12
C LYS A 140 13.48 -21.95 -2.18
N SER A 141 12.86 -20.77 -2.04
CA SER A 141 11.88 -20.23 -2.97
C SER A 141 12.24 -18.80 -3.30
N PHE A 142 12.11 -18.44 -4.57
CA PHE A 142 12.29 -17.09 -5.07
C PHE A 142 11.18 -16.77 -6.06
N SER A 143 10.49 -15.65 -5.86
CA SER A 143 9.48 -15.13 -6.77
C SER A 143 9.61 -13.63 -6.90
N SER A 144 9.39 -13.12 -8.09
CA SER A 144 9.23 -11.70 -8.41
C SER A 144 7.92 -11.43 -9.12
N GLU A 145 7.01 -12.42 -9.10
CA GLU A 145 5.71 -12.34 -9.76
C GLU A 145 4.72 -11.54 -8.90
N ASP A 146 3.82 -10.86 -9.57
CA ASP A 146 2.70 -10.19 -8.90
C ASP A 146 1.72 -11.24 -8.38
N ALA A 147 1.48 -11.21 -7.08
CA ALA A 147 0.54 -12.07 -6.40
C ALA A 147 -0.58 -11.24 -5.78
N PRO A 148 -1.81 -11.77 -5.68
CA PRO A 148 -2.91 -11.08 -5.02
C PRO A 148 -2.55 -10.66 -3.59
N VAL A 149 -2.99 -9.47 -3.20
CA VAL A 149 -2.66 -8.83 -1.92
C VAL A 149 -3.93 -8.49 -1.17
N SER A 150 -3.92 -8.68 0.16
CA SER A 150 -4.90 -8.10 1.05
C SER A 150 -4.38 -6.74 1.54
N LEU A 151 -5.09 -5.66 1.18
CA LEU A 151 -4.67 -4.28 1.41
C LEU A 151 -5.62 -3.59 2.39
N GLY A 152 -5.07 -2.98 3.44
CA GLY A 152 -5.82 -2.09 4.32
C GLY A 152 -5.38 -0.64 4.15
N VAL A 153 -6.32 0.27 4.04
CA VAL A 153 -6.05 1.70 4.06
C VAL A 153 -6.46 2.27 5.41
N ILE A 154 -5.53 2.91 6.10
CA ILE A 154 -5.73 3.65 7.35
C ILE A 154 -5.64 5.12 7.01
N PHE A 155 -6.77 5.80 7.01
CA PHE A 155 -6.91 7.16 6.51
C PHE A 155 -7.21 8.14 7.65
N ASP A 156 -6.34 9.09 7.80
CA ASP A 156 -6.46 10.16 8.78
C ASP A 156 -7.56 11.17 8.39
N SER A 157 -8.54 11.30 9.26
CA SER A 157 -9.60 12.29 9.15
C SER A 157 -9.59 13.28 10.33
N SER A 158 -8.43 13.54 10.91
CA SER A 158 -8.25 14.52 11.98
C SER A 158 -8.38 15.96 11.48
N GLY A 159 -8.47 16.90 12.41
CA GLY A 159 -8.65 18.31 12.11
C GLY A 159 -7.50 18.94 11.32
N SER A 160 -6.26 18.50 11.57
CA SER A 160 -5.03 18.94 10.88
C SER A 160 -5.03 18.55 9.38
N MET A 161 -5.76 17.49 9.03
CA MET A 161 -5.91 17.06 7.64
C MET A 161 -6.87 17.91 6.80
N SER A 162 -7.62 18.84 7.40
CA SER A 162 -8.71 19.59 6.72
C SER A 162 -8.29 20.23 5.40
N SER A 163 -7.14 20.87 5.35
CA SER A 163 -6.63 21.53 4.12
C SER A 163 -6.00 20.55 3.11
N LYS A 164 -5.72 19.32 3.54
CA LYS A 164 -5.02 18.29 2.77
C LYS A 164 -5.98 17.17 2.31
N MET A 165 -7.22 17.18 2.84
CA MET A 165 -8.20 16.10 2.73
C MET A 165 -8.48 15.67 1.28
N ASP A 166 -8.76 16.62 0.39
CA ASP A 166 -9.09 16.30 -1.00
C ASP A 166 -7.91 15.64 -1.71
N ARG A 167 -6.69 16.14 -1.50
CA ARG A 167 -5.47 15.55 -2.07
C ARG A 167 -5.15 14.18 -1.48
N ALA A 168 -5.42 13.99 -0.20
CA ALA A 168 -5.26 12.68 0.44
C ALA A 168 -6.27 11.65 -0.11
N LYS A 169 -7.52 12.07 -0.37
CA LYS A 169 -8.53 11.24 -1.04
C LYS A 169 -8.10 10.88 -2.47
N ASP A 170 -7.62 11.86 -3.23
CA ASP A 170 -7.08 11.61 -4.58
C ASP A 170 -5.94 10.59 -4.54
N ALA A 171 -5.04 10.67 -3.56
CA ALA A 171 -3.94 9.72 -3.39
C ALA A 171 -4.42 8.30 -3.13
N VAL A 172 -5.44 8.10 -2.29
CA VAL A 172 -6.06 6.78 -2.08
C VAL A 172 -6.60 6.22 -3.39
N MET A 173 -7.24 7.05 -4.19
CA MET A 173 -7.78 6.62 -5.49
C MET A 173 -6.68 6.28 -6.50
N GLU A 174 -5.59 7.06 -6.54
CA GLU A 174 -4.44 6.74 -7.40
C GLU A 174 -3.74 5.44 -6.96
N PHE A 175 -3.65 5.20 -5.65
CA PHE A 175 -3.15 3.92 -5.13
C PHE A 175 -3.99 2.74 -5.63
N PHE A 176 -5.32 2.84 -5.55
CA PHE A 176 -6.21 1.77 -6.01
C PHE A 176 -6.20 1.54 -7.53
N LYS A 177 -5.80 2.53 -8.35
CA LYS A 177 -5.59 2.32 -9.80
C LYS A 177 -4.45 1.33 -10.09
N THR A 178 -3.55 1.11 -9.13
CA THR A 178 -2.47 0.12 -9.25
C THR A 178 -2.90 -1.28 -8.79
N ALA A 179 -4.13 -1.43 -8.30
CA ALA A 179 -4.62 -2.68 -7.75
C ALA A 179 -4.87 -3.74 -8.82
N ASN A 180 -4.68 -5.00 -8.45
CA ASN A 180 -5.03 -6.14 -9.27
C ASN A 180 -6.52 -6.49 -9.05
N PRO A 181 -7.28 -6.90 -10.07
CA PRO A 181 -8.67 -7.35 -9.89
C PRO A 181 -8.90 -8.47 -8.88
N GLN A 182 -7.85 -9.21 -8.52
CA GLN A 182 -7.91 -10.28 -7.53
C GLN A 182 -7.67 -9.82 -6.11
N ASP A 183 -7.21 -8.59 -5.91
CA ASP A 183 -6.95 -8.05 -4.57
C ASP A 183 -8.23 -7.87 -3.77
N GLU A 184 -8.07 -7.82 -2.46
CA GLU A 184 -9.12 -7.39 -1.56
C GLU A 184 -8.66 -6.21 -0.73
N PHE A 185 -9.61 -5.36 -0.35
CA PHE A 185 -9.35 -4.09 0.32
C PHE A 185 -10.28 -3.90 1.50
N PHE A 186 -9.78 -3.29 2.57
CA PHE A 186 -10.62 -2.67 3.60
C PHE A 186 -10.14 -1.26 3.88
N MET A 187 -11.01 -0.45 4.51
CA MET A 187 -10.68 0.91 4.87
C MET A 187 -11.07 1.21 6.32
N ILE A 188 -10.13 1.81 7.02
CA ILE A 188 -10.31 2.40 8.36
C ILE A 188 -10.10 3.90 8.21
N THR A 189 -11.03 4.70 8.74
CA THR A 189 -10.79 6.12 9.01
C THR A 189 -10.59 6.31 10.50
N PHE A 190 -9.79 7.30 10.86
CA PHE A 190 -9.60 7.63 12.25
C PHE A 190 -9.55 9.14 12.49
N SER A 191 -10.01 9.52 13.65
CA SER A 191 -9.95 10.85 14.24
C SER A 191 -9.86 10.69 15.75
N ASP A 192 -10.92 10.99 16.52
CA ASP A 192 -10.99 10.71 17.95
C ASP A 192 -10.92 9.21 18.26
N GLU A 193 -11.50 8.39 17.41
CA GLU A 193 -11.46 6.92 17.46
C GLU A 193 -11.35 6.36 16.02
N PRO A 194 -10.75 5.16 15.84
CA PRO A 194 -10.74 4.48 14.55
C PRO A 194 -12.08 3.79 14.29
N GLU A 195 -12.49 3.79 13.02
CA GLU A 195 -13.71 3.17 12.52
C GLU A 195 -13.45 2.40 11.23
N VAL A 196 -13.90 1.14 11.15
CA VAL A 196 -13.91 0.38 9.89
C VAL A 196 -15.06 0.89 9.04
N VAL A 197 -14.75 1.72 8.06
CA VAL A 197 -15.76 2.31 7.17
C VAL A 197 -16.11 1.41 6.01
N ASN A 198 -15.21 0.51 5.64
CA ASN A 198 -15.44 -0.54 4.66
C ASN A 198 -14.72 -1.82 5.07
N ASP A 199 -15.46 -2.92 5.10
CA ASP A 199 -14.91 -4.26 5.31
C ASP A 199 -14.25 -4.80 4.04
N PHE A 200 -13.61 -5.98 4.10
CA PHE A 200 -12.96 -6.55 2.92
C PHE A 200 -13.88 -6.63 1.71
N THR A 201 -13.46 -6.03 0.62
CA THR A 201 -14.12 -6.00 -0.69
C THR A 201 -13.08 -6.09 -1.80
N SER A 202 -13.47 -6.57 -2.96
CA SER A 202 -12.69 -6.45 -4.20
C SER A 202 -13.11 -5.25 -5.05
N SER A 203 -14.12 -4.49 -4.61
CA SER A 203 -14.67 -3.34 -5.32
C SER A 203 -13.99 -2.05 -4.83
N VAL A 204 -13.22 -1.41 -5.70
CA VAL A 204 -12.64 -0.08 -5.44
C VAL A 204 -13.74 0.98 -5.30
N ASP A 205 -14.85 0.83 -6.02
CA ASP A 205 -15.98 1.77 -5.98
C ASP A 205 -16.63 1.84 -4.59
N ASP A 206 -16.66 0.71 -3.85
CA ASP A 206 -17.18 0.68 -2.48
C ASP A 206 -16.32 1.56 -1.55
N ILE A 207 -15.00 1.47 -1.69
CA ILE A 207 -14.06 2.32 -0.93
C ILE A 207 -14.24 3.78 -1.31
N GLN A 208 -14.28 4.08 -2.61
CA GLN A 208 -14.47 5.44 -3.11
C GLN A 208 -15.77 6.06 -2.58
N GLY A 209 -16.86 5.31 -2.62
CA GLY A 209 -18.17 5.75 -2.13
C GLY A 209 -18.13 6.16 -0.65
N LYS A 210 -17.35 5.46 0.18
CA LYS A 210 -17.17 5.79 1.60
C LYS A 210 -16.21 6.96 1.82
N LEU A 211 -15.12 6.99 1.07
CA LEU A 211 -14.07 7.99 1.18
C LEU A 211 -14.60 9.42 0.91
N VAL A 212 -15.53 9.56 -0.05
CA VAL A 212 -16.14 10.86 -0.40
C VAL A 212 -16.83 11.49 0.81
N PHE A 213 -17.51 10.70 1.64
CA PHE A 213 -18.25 11.18 2.81
C PHE A 213 -17.39 11.36 4.06
N THR A 214 -16.10 11.03 4.00
CA THR A 214 -15.19 11.25 5.13
C THR A 214 -14.99 12.74 5.37
N VAL A 215 -15.27 13.22 6.59
CA VAL A 215 -15.16 14.62 7.00
C VAL A 215 -14.15 14.76 8.14
N PRO A 216 -13.34 15.83 8.16
CA PRO A 216 -12.35 16.05 9.21
C PRO A 216 -13.00 16.25 10.59
N ARG A 217 -12.35 15.66 11.63
CA ARG A 217 -12.69 15.80 13.06
C ARG A 217 -11.47 16.26 13.84
N ARG A 218 -11.60 16.51 15.16
CA ARG A 218 -10.61 17.30 15.89
C ARG A 218 -9.34 16.57 16.33
N ARG A 219 -9.41 15.31 16.80
CA ARG A 219 -8.31 14.58 17.44
C ARG A 219 -7.69 13.55 16.52
N THR A 220 -6.60 12.91 16.96
CA THR A 220 -5.83 11.95 16.16
C THR A 220 -5.46 10.74 17.01
N ALA A 221 -6.13 9.60 16.78
CA ALA A 221 -5.89 8.32 17.43
C ALA A 221 -5.18 7.35 16.46
N LEU A 222 -3.98 7.72 15.99
CA LEU A 222 -3.21 7.00 14.97
C LEU A 222 -2.80 5.60 15.44
N LEU A 223 -2.28 5.47 16.68
CA LEU A 223 -1.82 4.18 17.21
C LEU A 223 -2.97 3.20 17.38
N ASP A 224 -4.14 3.67 17.83
CA ASP A 224 -5.36 2.87 17.91
C ASP A 224 -5.81 2.40 16.52
N ALA A 225 -5.67 3.25 15.51
CA ALA A 225 -6.00 2.90 14.12
C ALA A 225 -5.05 1.84 13.54
N ILE A 226 -3.76 1.93 13.84
CA ILE A 226 -2.77 0.90 13.45
C ILE A 226 -3.09 -0.42 14.14
N TYR A 227 -3.43 -0.40 15.45
CA TYR A 227 -3.85 -1.59 16.16
C TYR A 227 -5.06 -2.26 15.50
N MET A 228 -6.07 -1.48 15.18
CA MET A 228 -7.28 -1.95 14.51
C MET A 228 -6.96 -2.53 13.12
N GLY A 229 -6.13 -1.86 12.32
CA GLY A 229 -5.72 -2.31 10.99
C GLY A 229 -4.96 -3.64 11.02
N VAL A 230 -3.99 -3.77 11.93
CA VAL A 230 -3.24 -5.03 12.11
C VAL A 230 -4.16 -6.14 12.60
N SER A 231 -5.08 -5.84 13.51
CA SER A 231 -6.06 -6.83 13.99
C SER A 231 -7.00 -7.29 12.87
N LYS A 232 -7.47 -6.35 12.02
CA LYS A 232 -8.32 -6.64 10.88
C LYS A 232 -7.62 -7.50 9.83
N MET A 233 -6.31 -7.33 9.64
CA MET A 233 -5.50 -8.16 8.73
C MET A 233 -5.44 -9.65 9.10
N ARG A 234 -5.87 -10.06 10.29
CA ARG A 234 -5.99 -11.48 10.65
C ARG A 234 -7.08 -12.19 9.84
N GLU A 235 -8.10 -11.45 9.39
CA GLU A 235 -9.20 -11.95 8.57
C GLU A 235 -8.85 -12.01 7.06
N ALA A 236 -7.69 -11.49 6.68
CA ALA A 236 -7.26 -11.35 5.29
C ALA A 236 -7.12 -12.71 4.59
N LYS A 237 -7.62 -12.78 3.36
CA LYS A 237 -7.65 -13.99 2.52
C LYS A 237 -6.27 -14.36 1.98
N TYR A 238 -5.45 -13.36 1.63
CA TYR A 238 -4.18 -13.60 0.97
C TYR A 238 -3.01 -13.56 1.96
N PRO A 239 -1.95 -14.37 1.72
CA PRO A 239 -0.77 -14.36 2.57
C PRO A 239 0.06 -13.07 2.42
N LYS A 240 -0.01 -12.41 1.26
CA LYS A 240 0.62 -11.11 1.06
C LYS A 240 -0.30 -10.02 1.60
N LYS A 241 0.13 -9.36 2.68
CA LYS A 241 -0.67 -8.40 3.45
C LYS A 241 0.06 -7.08 3.56
N ALA A 242 -0.64 -5.98 3.30
CA ALA A 242 -0.08 -4.65 3.45
C ALA A 242 -1.08 -3.65 4.02
N LEU A 243 -0.59 -2.71 4.83
CA LEU A 243 -1.32 -1.54 5.30
C LEU A 243 -0.71 -0.28 4.69
N LEU A 244 -1.55 0.59 4.17
CA LEU A 244 -1.19 1.93 3.75
C LEU A 244 -1.76 2.93 4.76
N ILE A 245 -0.88 3.66 5.45
CA ILE A 245 -1.25 4.73 6.38
C ILE A 245 -1.09 6.06 5.66
N ILE A 246 -2.12 6.90 5.69
CA ILE A 246 -2.07 8.28 5.19
C ILE A 246 -2.46 9.21 6.33
N SER A 247 -1.48 9.95 6.85
CA SER A 247 -1.64 10.80 8.04
C SER A 247 -0.61 11.91 8.04
N ASP A 248 -0.82 12.95 8.84
CA ASP A 248 0.23 13.92 9.18
C ASP A 248 1.08 13.45 10.39
N GLY A 249 0.83 12.25 10.90
CA GLY A 249 1.67 11.53 11.85
C GLY A 249 1.55 11.99 13.31
N GLY A 250 0.71 12.98 13.61
CA GLY A 250 0.39 13.36 14.99
C GLY A 250 -0.41 12.25 15.69
N ASP A 251 -0.13 12.00 16.96
CA ASP A 251 -1.00 11.18 17.84
C ASP A 251 -1.20 11.92 19.15
N ASN A 252 -2.44 12.16 19.53
CA ASN A 252 -2.77 12.87 20.76
C ASN A 252 -3.96 12.27 21.50
N HIS A 253 -4.47 11.13 21.02
CA HIS A 253 -5.69 10.56 21.60
C HIS A 253 -5.73 9.03 21.66
N SER A 254 -4.69 8.34 21.24
CA SER A 254 -4.64 6.88 21.30
C SER A 254 -4.56 6.37 22.74
N ARG A 255 -5.11 5.18 22.96
CA ARG A 255 -5.02 4.41 24.19
C ARG A 255 -3.74 3.57 24.24
N TYR A 256 -3.30 3.10 23.06
CA TYR A 256 -2.08 2.33 22.92
C TYR A 256 -0.85 3.24 22.86
N THR A 257 0.25 2.73 23.41
CA THR A 257 1.56 3.39 23.35
C THR A 257 2.33 2.98 22.09
N GLU A 258 3.30 3.79 21.69
CA GLU A 258 4.21 3.46 20.61
C GLU A 258 4.91 2.12 20.78
N GLY A 259 5.34 1.81 22.03
CA GLY A 259 6.01 0.57 22.38
C GLY A 259 5.12 -0.65 22.11
N GLU A 260 3.84 -0.58 22.47
CA GLU A 260 2.87 -1.65 22.23
C GLU A 260 2.61 -1.84 20.74
N ILE A 261 2.48 -0.75 19.97
CA ILE A 261 2.27 -0.85 18.53
C ILE A 261 3.52 -1.39 17.83
N LYS A 262 4.73 -0.95 18.20
CA LYS A 262 5.98 -1.48 17.67
C LYS A 262 6.15 -2.99 17.97
N ALA A 263 5.69 -3.44 19.14
CA ALA A 263 5.64 -4.87 19.46
C ALA A 263 4.62 -5.61 18.58
N LEU A 264 3.41 -5.07 18.47
CA LEU A 264 2.32 -5.65 17.66
C LEU A 264 2.72 -5.84 16.19
N VAL A 265 3.28 -4.80 15.55
CA VAL A 265 3.65 -4.88 14.13
C VAL A 265 4.82 -5.82 13.87
N LYS A 266 5.69 -6.06 14.85
CA LYS A 266 6.75 -7.09 14.76
C LYS A 266 6.17 -8.50 14.76
N GLU A 267 5.08 -8.74 15.49
CA GLU A 267 4.41 -10.04 15.54
C GLU A 267 3.54 -10.27 14.30
N ALA A 268 3.03 -9.19 13.72
CA ALA A 268 2.17 -9.28 12.56
C ALA A 268 2.97 -9.56 11.29
N ASP A 269 2.48 -10.47 10.46
CA ASP A 269 3.02 -10.69 9.11
C ASP A 269 2.33 -9.75 8.12
N VAL A 270 2.45 -8.45 8.40
CA VAL A 270 1.81 -7.36 7.65
C VAL A 270 2.84 -6.29 7.36
N MET A 271 3.00 -5.93 6.09
CA MET A 271 3.88 -4.85 5.67
C MET A 271 3.18 -3.50 5.83
N VAL A 272 3.86 -2.52 6.39
CA VAL A 272 3.30 -1.18 6.61
C VAL A 272 3.99 -0.18 5.70
N TYR A 273 3.21 0.47 4.85
CA TYR A 273 3.61 1.67 4.12
C TYR A 273 2.96 2.89 4.75
N ALA A 274 3.65 4.02 4.75
CA ALA A 274 3.10 5.25 5.28
C ALA A 274 3.37 6.43 4.34
N ILE A 275 2.39 7.29 4.17
CA ILE A 275 2.51 8.60 3.55
C ILE A 275 2.27 9.64 4.64
N GLY A 276 3.34 10.28 5.07
CA GLY A 276 3.29 11.36 6.04
C GLY A 276 3.18 12.72 5.35
N ILE A 277 2.15 13.50 5.68
CA ILE A 277 1.87 14.80 5.06
C ILE A 277 2.24 15.90 6.05
N TYR A 278 3.38 16.53 5.89
CA TYR A 278 3.92 17.47 6.88
C TYR A 278 3.94 18.90 6.37
N ASP A 279 3.56 19.82 7.26
CA ASP A 279 3.75 21.24 7.05
C ASP A 279 5.01 21.72 7.79
N ARG A 280 6.02 22.18 7.07
CA ARG A 280 7.27 22.67 7.67
C ARG A 280 7.10 23.89 8.57
N TYR A 281 6.09 24.71 8.29
CA TYR A 281 5.96 26.02 8.91
C TYR A 281 5.01 26.06 10.10
N PHE A 282 3.99 25.19 10.09
CA PHE A 282 2.90 25.23 11.06
C PHE A 282 2.73 23.92 11.86
N ALA A 283 3.68 22.98 11.72
CA ALA A 283 3.61 21.69 12.42
C ALA A 283 3.63 21.86 13.95
N THR A 284 2.70 21.21 14.61
CA THR A 284 2.68 21.03 16.07
C THR A 284 3.88 20.21 16.53
N GLN A 285 4.09 20.09 17.84
CA GLN A 285 5.16 19.24 18.37
C GLN A 285 4.90 17.75 18.06
N GLU A 286 3.65 17.32 18.13
CA GLU A 286 3.23 15.95 17.84
C GLU A 286 3.43 15.62 16.35
N GLU A 287 3.03 16.51 15.44
CA GLU A 287 3.25 16.35 14.01
C GLU A 287 4.73 16.28 13.62
N ARG A 288 5.62 16.93 14.38
CA ARG A 288 7.08 16.85 14.13
C ARG A 288 7.67 15.49 14.46
N LEU A 289 7.07 14.74 15.38
CA LEU A 289 7.49 13.38 15.75
C LEU A 289 6.90 12.31 14.82
N GLY A 290 5.84 12.66 14.09
CA GLY A 290 5.14 11.75 13.18
C GLY A 290 6.03 11.06 12.15
N PRO A 291 6.96 11.76 11.45
CA PRO A 291 7.85 11.15 10.47
C PRO A 291 8.70 10.02 11.04
N GLU A 292 9.22 10.21 12.26
CA GLU A 292 10.06 9.23 12.93
C GLU A 292 9.24 8.00 13.31
N LEU A 293 8.07 8.19 13.92
CA LEU A 293 7.17 7.13 14.31
C LEU A 293 6.71 6.28 13.11
N LEU A 294 6.21 6.92 12.05
CA LEU A 294 5.77 6.22 10.85
C LEU A 294 6.94 5.54 10.12
N GLY A 295 8.12 6.17 10.13
CA GLY A 295 9.36 5.60 9.59
C GLY A 295 9.76 4.32 10.29
N GLU A 296 9.80 4.32 11.61
CA GLU A 296 10.18 3.16 12.42
C GLU A 296 9.17 2.00 12.25
N ILE A 297 7.87 2.28 12.26
CA ILE A 297 6.84 1.26 12.08
C ILE A 297 6.97 0.61 10.69
N ALA A 298 7.16 1.42 9.64
CA ALA A 298 7.33 0.92 8.30
C ALA A 298 8.62 0.06 8.17
N GLU A 299 9.74 0.53 8.70
CA GLU A 299 11.03 -0.17 8.64
C GLU A 299 10.98 -1.54 9.36
N LEU A 300 10.32 -1.61 10.52
CA LEU A 300 10.18 -2.86 11.26
C LEU A 300 9.50 -3.97 10.45
N THR A 301 8.57 -3.60 9.58
CA THR A 301 7.75 -4.52 8.76
C THR A 301 8.33 -4.78 7.37
N GLY A 302 9.37 -4.05 6.97
CA GLY A 302 9.96 -4.13 5.63
C GLY A 302 9.27 -3.25 4.59
N GLY A 303 8.31 -2.43 5.02
CA GLY A 303 7.71 -1.39 4.19
C GLY A 303 8.51 -0.08 4.23
N ARG A 304 7.87 1.01 3.83
CA ARG A 304 8.51 2.32 3.71
C ARG A 304 7.60 3.46 4.12
N ALA A 305 8.18 4.50 4.70
CA ALA A 305 7.49 5.77 4.93
C ALA A 305 7.98 6.82 3.91
N PHE A 306 7.05 7.60 3.41
CA PHE A 306 7.28 8.70 2.47
C PHE A 306 6.81 10.00 3.10
N THR A 307 7.72 10.95 3.22
CA THR A 307 7.40 12.29 3.69
C THR A 307 7.03 13.16 2.51
N VAL A 308 5.85 13.76 2.54
CA VAL A 308 5.30 14.63 1.51
C VAL A 308 5.06 16.02 2.10
N GLU A 309 5.72 17.04 1.56
CA GLU A 309 5.57 18.43 1.96
C GLU A 309 4.52 19.16 1.12
N ASN A 310 4.45 18.82 -0.16
CA ASN A 310 3.47 19.37 -1.08
C ASN A 310 2.33 18.36 -1.29
N PRO A 311 1.09 18.66 -0.83
CA PRO A 311 -0.03 17.74 -1.00
C PRO A 311 -0.33 17.32 -2.45
N ASN A 312 0.14 18.09 -3.45
CA ASN A 312 -0.03 17.71 -4.86
C ASN A 312 0.82 16.49 -5.26
N ASP A 313 1.87 16.15 -4.50
CA ASP A 313 2.76 15.02 -4.79
C ASP A 313 2.21 13.70 -4.20
N LEU A 314 1.10 13.76 -3.44
CA LEU A 314 0.52 12.61 -2.75
C LEU A 314 0.09 11.51 -3.71
N ALA A 315 -0.53 11.86 -4.82
CA ALA A 315 -0.99 10.92 -5.83
C ALA A 315 0.16 10.14 -6.46
N ASP A 316 1.26 10.82 -6.78
CA ASP A 316 2.46 10.19 -7.35
C ASP A 316 3.14 9.25 -6.36
N VAL A 317 3.19 9.65 -5.07
CA VAL A 317 3.76 8.80 -4.00
C VAL A 317 2.88 7.57 -3.78
N ALA A 318 1.57 7.73 -3.76
CA ALA A 318 0.63 6.62 -3.61
C ALA A 318 0.73 5.61 -4.78
N THR A 319 0.79 6.10 -6.00
CA THR A 319 1.04 5.28 -7.21
C THR A 319 2.36 4.52 -7.08
N LYS A 320 3.42 5.20 -6.63
CA LYS A 320 4.73 4.57 -6.43
C LYS A 320 4.69 3.43 -5.42
N ILE A 321 3.98 3.60 -4.29
CA ILE A 321 3.79 2.54 -3.30
C ILE A 321 3.05 1.35 -3.91
N GLY A 322 1.99 1.61 -4.69
CA GLY A 322 1.26 0.56 -5.37
C GLY A 322 2.13 -0.23 -6.34
N VAL A 323 2.96 0.44 -7.13
CA VAL A 323 3.94 -0.21 -8.04
C VAL A 323 4.99 -0.99 -7.24
N GLU A 324 5.49 -0.46 -6.13
CA GLU A 324 6.43 -1.18 -5.26
C GLU A 324 5.81 -2.47 -4.72
N LEU A 325 4.59 -2.42 -4.22
CA LEU A 325 3.87 -3.61 -3.72
C LEU A 325 3.73 -4.70 -4.79
N ARG A 326 3.57 -4.34 -6.07
CA ARG A 326 3.44 -5.31 -7.16
C ARG A 326 4.76 -5.98 -7.54
N ASN A 327 5.86 -5.26 -7.41
CA ASN A 327 7.16 -5.65 -7.93
C ASN A 327 8.16 -6.03 -6.83
N GLN A 328 7.68 -6.60 -5.74
CA GLN A 328 8.53 -7.10 -4.67
C GLN A 328 9.10 -8.47 -5.01
N TYR A 329 10.36 -8.68 -4.61
CA TYR A 329 10.91 -10.02 -4.55
C TYR A 329 10.42 -10.71 -3.27
N VAL A 330 10.08 -11.98 -3.36
CA VAL A 330 9.72 -12.81 -2.20
C VAL A 330 10.76 -13.92 -2.05
N LEU A 331 11.56 -13.85 -0.99
CA LEU A 331 12.55 -14.85 -0.64
C LEU A 331 11.94 -15.82 0.37
N GLY A 332 11.91 -17.10 0.04
CA GLY A 332 11.46 -18.13 0.96
C GLY A 332 12.63 -18.97 1.45
N TYR A 333 12.78 -19.16 2.75
CA TYR A 333 13.78 -20.01 3.33
C TYR A 333 13.21 -20.88 4.45
N ARG A 334 13.88 -21.99 4.74
CA ARG A 334 13.55 -22.83 5.88
C ARG A 334 14.62 -22.63 6.94
N PRO A 335 14.26 -22.17 8.14
CA PRO A 335 15.21 -21.99 9.23
C PRO A 335 15.96 -23.30 9.53
N ASN A 336 17.29 -23.23 9.70
CA ASN A 336 18.11 -24.38 10.04
C ASN A 336 17.76 -24.93 11.44
N VAL A 337 17.32 -24.05 12.34
CA VAL A 337 16.89 -24.40 13.70
C VAL A 337 15.42 -24.02 13.86
N VAL A 338 14.55 -25.01 13.77
CA VAL A 338 13.12 -24.86 14.06
C VAL A 338 12.91 -24.98 15.56
N ALA A 339 13.32 -24.00 16.33
CA ALA A 339 12.98 -23.94 17.76
C ALA A 339 11.60 -23.27 17.90
N ARG A 340 10.65 -23.96 18.56
CA ARG A 340 9.32 -23.44 18.91
C ARG A 340 9.39 -22.73 20.27
N ASP A 341 10.21 -21.69 20.33
CA ASP A 341 10.53 -20.98 21.56
C ASP A 341 9.89 -19.58 21.67
N GLY A 342 9.10 -19.20 20.67
CA GLY A 342 8.45 -17.88 20.63
C GLY A 342 9.42 -16.70 20.61
N LYS A 343 10.73 -16.92 20.38
CA LYS A 343 11.71 -15.83 20.41
C LYS A 343 11.81 -15.09 19.09
N TRP A 344 12.22 -13.84 19.21
CA TRP A 344 12.52 -12.99 18.06
C TRP A 344 13.76 -13.47 17.31
N ARG A 345 13.62 -13.66 15.99
CA ARG A 345 14.67 -14.05 15.07
C ARG A 345 14.94 -12.93 14.09
N LYS A 346 16.14 -12.41 14.14
CA LYS A 346 16.56 -11.30 13.28
C LYS A 346 16.84 -11.81 11.87
N ILE A 347 16.23 -11.18 10.88
CA ILE A 347 16.48 -11.40 9.45
C ILE A 347 17.35 -10.28 8.92
N LYS A 348 18.27 -10.62 8.02
CA LYS A 348 19.05 -9.67 7.25
C LYS A 348 19.19 -10.15 5.82
N VAL A 349 18.76 -9.32 4.88
CA VAL A 349 18.96 -9.55 3.45
C VAL A 349 20.14 -8.69 3.00
N LYS A 350 21.11 -9.30 2.32
CA LYS A 350 22.21 -8.62 1.63
C LYS A 350 22.02 -8.78 0.14
N LEU A 351 22.38 -7.73 -0.59
CA LEU A 351 22.37 -7.73 -2.04
C LEU A 351 23.78 -7.85 -2.58
N LEU A 352 23.95 -8.71 -3.59
CA LEU A 352 25.14 -8.83 -4.42
C LEU A 352 24.80 -8.24 -5.80
N PRO A 353 24.89 -6.92 -5.97
CA PRO A 353 24.39 -6.29 -7.18
C PRO A 353 25.25 -6.68 -8.40
N PRO A 354 24.61 -6.85 -9.58
CA PRO A 354 25.32 -6.97 -10.84
C PRO A 354 26.26 -5.77 -11.06
N LYS A 355 27.37 -6.00 -11.79
CA LYS A 355 28.34 -4.95 -12.10
C LYS A 355 27.67 -3.83 -12.92
N GLY A 356 27.98 -2.59 -12.57
CA GLY A 356 27.49 -1.40 -13.29
C GLY A 356 26.24 -0.75 -12.72
N LEU A 357 25.62 -1.34 -11.69
CA LEU A 357 24.52 -0.68 -10.96
C LEU A 357 25.09 0.27 -9.87
N PRO A 358 24.36 1.36 -9.59
CA PRO A 358 24.70 2.24 -8.45
C PRO A 358 24.50 1.49 -7.13
N PRO A 359 24.95 2.05 -5.99
CA PRO A 359 24.63 1.50 -4.67
C PRO A 359 23.12 1.36 -4.51
N LEU A 360 22.65 0.16 -4.19
CA LEU A 360 21.24 -0.16 -4.04
C LEU A 360 20.85 -0.22 -2.57
N ARG A 361 19.59 0.13 -2.27
CA ARG A 361 18.99 0.03 -0.95
C ARG A 361 18.05 -1.16 -0.90
N VAL A 362 18.11 -1.89 0.21
CA VAL A 362 17.30 -3.09 0.47
C VAL A 362 16.32 -2.76 1.58
N TYR A 363 15.04 -2.97 1.33
CA TYR A 363 13.97 -2.89 2.31
C TYR A 363 13.36 -4.28 2.49
N ALA A 364 13.45 -4.79 3.70
CA ALA A 364 12.93 -6.10 4.07
C ALA A 364 12.60 -6.10 5.57
N ARG A 365 11.68 -6.99 5.99
CA ARG A 365 11.36 -7.14 7.42
C ARG A 365 12.63 -7.43 8.24
N THR A 366 12.69 -6.86 9.43
CA THR A 366 13.89 -6.97 10.30
C THR A 366 13.98 -8.29 11.06
N GLY A 367 12.88 -9.07 11.10
CA GLY A 367 12.80 -10.34 11.77
C GLY A 367 11.38 -10.87 11.88
N TYR A 368 11.21 -11.94 12.66
CA TYR A 368 9.92 -12.55 12.99
C TYR A 368 10.01 -13.26 14.35
N TYR A 369 8.86 -13.57 14.94
CA TYR A 369 8.80 -14.43 16.11
C TYR A 369 8.68 -15.89 15.68
N GLY A 370 9.52 -16.76 16.25
CA GLY A 370 9.40 -18.20 16.05
C GLY A 370 8.03 -18.70 16.54
N PRO A 371 7.52 -19.82 15.98
CA PRO A 371 6.28 -20.41 16.46
C PRO A 371 6.38 -20.75 17.94
N GLN A 372 5.25 -20.65 18.66
CA GLN A 372 5.09 -21.16 20.04
C GLN A 372 4.43 -22.53 19.95
N GLU A 373 4.75 -23.43 20.91
CA GLU A 373 4.06 -24.72 21.08
C GLU A 373 2.61 -24.54 21.49
#